data_fd4cba35a57408be2412402a9d51edf6
#
_entry.id   fd4cba35a57408be2412402a9d51edf6
#
_cell.length_a   1.000
_cell.length_b   1.000
_cell.length_c   1.000
_cell.angle_alpha   90.00
_cell.angle_beta   90.00
_cell.angle_gamma   90.00
#
_symmetry.space_group_name_H-M   'P 1'
#
loop_
_entity.id
_entity.type
_entity.pdbx_description
1 polymer ?
#
loop_
_entity_poly.entity_id
_entity_poly.type
_entity_poly.pdbx_seq_one_letter_code
_entity_poly.pdbx_strand_id
1 'polypeptide(L)'
;MLGNKNQIRGIYTIQIDSYGEVSEAKTMRSCGIPEWDNQVLQIIKSMPRWTPVINYWKGEYCNSVWTVPVLFKNDSPTTPINPHTDVSVIGYSTCDTPVLMRYDATLTAHTTEPYLEVGVPVCYLNEQGDTIVPYGKYRYCQTDTIKKLGFVYEHKPKDARIICINNAGKELFYVFKYDNGPDYIQEGLFRIMNEDGLVGFADSLGNVVIKPQFKFAYPFEHGKAKVTFSGENKVIPDSKGEKHYRNNSDWYYINKNGKIINK
;
A
#
# COMPACT_ATOMS: atom_id res chain seq x y z
N MET A 1 7.56 -3.39 44.36
CA MET A 1 6.14 -3.82 44.32
C MET A 1 5.57 -3.40 42.96
N LEU A 2 5.55 -4.33 42.01
CA LEU A 2 4.91 -4.11 40.71
C LEU A 2 3.43 -4.34 40.89
N GLY A 3 2.66 -3.24 40.90
CA GLY A 3 1.20 -3.32 40.94
C GLY A 3 0.69 -4.04 39.69
N ASN A 4 -0.40 -4.73 39.85
CA ASN A 4 -1.18 -5.58 38.97
C ASN A 4 -1.41 -5.06 37.53
N LYS A 5 -0.34 -4.83 36.74
CA LYS A 5 -0.40 -4.56 35.31
C LYS A 5 0.26 -5.72 34.58
N ASN A 6 -0.57 -6.60 34.02
CA ASN A 6 -0.13 -7.75 33.20
C ASN A 6 0.64 -7.36 31.93
N GLN A 7 0.90 -6.08 31.69
CA GLN A 7 1.54 -5.59 30.48
C GLN A 7 2.39 -4.36 30.77
N ILE A 8 3.60 -4.36 30.25
CA ILE A 8 4.53 -3.22 30.28
C ILE A 8 4.77 -2.76 28.83
N ARG A 9 4.83 -1.46 28.60
CA ARG A 9 4.99 -0.89 27.25
C ARG A 9 6.22 0.00 27.18
N GLY A 10 7.11 -0.29 26.22
CA GLY A 10 8.18 0.59 25.78
C GLY A 10 7.83 1.25 24.46
N ILE A 11 8.46 2.38 24.15
CA ILE A 11 8.36 3.09 22.85
C ILE A 11 9.77 3.35 22.37
N TYR A 12 10.06 2.96 21.13
CA TYR A 12 11.37 3.08 20.50
C TYR A 12 11.23 3.83 19.19
N THR A 13 12.28 4.53 18.78
CA THR A 13 12.38 5.13 17.46
C THR A 13 13.39 4.39 16.62
N ILE A 14 13.07 4.21 15.35
CA ILE A 14 13.95 3.60 14.36
C ILE A 14 14.14 4.62 13.24
N GLN A 15 15.37 4.82 12.83
CA GLN A 15 15.68 5.54 11.61
C GLN A 15 16.09 4.55 10.53
N ILE A 16 15.40 4.59 9.41
CA ILE A 16 15.66 3.75 8.24
C ILE A 16 16.17 4.66 7.14
N ASP A 17 17.28 4.29 6.54
CA ASP A 17 17.88 5.05 5.46
C ASP A 17 17.17 4.80 4.11
N SER A 18 17.62 5.51 3.08
CA SER A 18 17.10 5.39 1.71
C SER A 18 17.35 4.02 1.06
N TYR A 19 18.18 3.18 1.67
CA TYR A 19 18.44 1.81 1.22
C TYR A 19 17.65 0.75 1.99
N GLY A 20 16.88 1.17 3.00
CA GLY A 20 16.10 0.27 3.86
C GLY A 20 16.86 -0.30 5.06
N GLU A 21 18.08 0.16 5.30
CA GLU A 21 18.86 -0.28 6.47
C GLU A 21 18.45 0.51 7.72
N VAL A 22 18.47 -0.14 8.87
CA VAL A 22 18.28 0.54 10.16
C VAL A 22 19.57 1.32 10.50
N SER A 23 19.54 2.62 10.25
CA SER A 23 20.67 3.51 10.53
C SER A 23 20.79 3.91 11.99
N GLU A 24 19.66 3.98 12.70
CA GLU A 24 19.62 4.31 14.13
C GLU A 24 18.40 3.69 14.81
N ALA A 25 18.58 3.29 16.09
CA ALA A 25 17.49 2.88 16.97
C ALA A 25 17.71 3.46 18.38
N LYS A 26 16.67 4.07 18.95
CA LYS A 26 16.71 4.72 20.28
C LYS A 26 15.47 4.40 21.09
N THR A 27 15.62 4.37 22.41
CA THR A 27 14.49 4.33 23.35
C THR A 27 13.90 5.72 23.47
N MET A 28 12.65 5.89 23.05
CA MET A 28 11.90 7.12 23.25
C MET A 28 11.21 7.13 24.61
N ARG A 29 10.68 5.99 25.02
CA ARG A 29 10.09 5.77 26.34
C ARG A 29 10.45 4.37 26.82
N SER A 30 11.20 4.28 27.92
CA SER A 30 11.58 3.03 28.54
C SER A 30 10.36 2.22 28.99
N CYS A 31 10.43 0.91 28.86
CA CYS A 31 9.48 -0.01 29.50
C CYS A 31 9.65 -0.09 31.03
N GLY A 32 10.72 0.51 31.58
CA GLY A 32 11.06 0.48 33.00
C GLY A 32 12.04 -0.63 33.39
N ILE A 33 12.47 -1.43 32.44
CA ILE A 33 13.46 -2.53 32.61
C ILE A 33 14.56 -2.33 31.57
N PRO A 34 15.75 -1.82 31.96
CA PRO A 34 16.82 -1.47 31.01
C PRO A 34 17.30 -2.64 30.16
N GLU A 35 17.34 -3.84 30.71
CA GLU A 35 17.74 -5.04 30.00
C GLU A 35 16.81 -5.37 28.83
N TRP A 36 15.51 -5.17 29.01
CA TRP A 36 14.50 -5.39 27.97
C TRP A 36 14.56 -4.30 26.90
N ASP A 37 14.75 -3.05 27.31
CA ASP A 37 14.95 -1.95 26.37
C ASP A 37 16.16 -2.22 25.45
N ASN A 38 17.27 -2.69 26.04
CA ASN A 38 18.47 -3.03 25.29
C ASN A 38 18.26 -4.21 24.33
N GLN A 39 17.54 -5.24 24.76
CA GLN A 39 17.21 -6.38 23.89
C GLN A 39 16.37 -5.93 22.69
N VAL A 40 15.37 -5.07 22.90
CA VAL A 40 14.55 -4.53 21.82
C VAL A 40 15.40 -3.74 20.83
N LEU A 41 16.30 -2.89 21.30
CA LEU A 41 17.19 -2.12 20.43
C LEU A 41 18.12 -3.04 19.61
N GLN A 42 18.60 -4.14 20.19
CA GLN A 42 19.41 -5.13 19.47
C GLN A 42 18.59 -5.85 18.39
N ILE A 43 17.37 -6.29 18.73
CA ILE A 43 16.45 -6.91 17.77
C ILE A 43 16.18 -5.96 16.61
N ILE A 44 15.83 -4.70 16.90
CA ILE A 44 15.57 -3.68 15.87
C ILE A 44 16.78 -3.52 14.93
N LYS A 45 17.99 -3.44 15.48
CA LYS A 45 19.23 -3.28 14.69
C LYS A 45 19.58 -4.53 13.87
N SER A 46 19.11 -5.70 14.26
CA SER A 46 19.32 -6.96 13.53
C SER A 46 18.22 -7.27 12.51
N MET A 47 17.21 -6.43 12.39
CA MET A 47 16.12 -6.63 11.43
C MET A 47 16.64 -6.64 9.99
N PRO A 48 16.07 -7.45 9.11
CA PRO A 48 16.39 -7.41 7.68
C PRO A 48 16.02 -6.06 7.08
N ARG A 49 16.49 -5.80 5.88
CA ARG A 49 16.16 -4.56 5.14
C ARG A 49 14.67 -4.30 5.08
N TRP A 50 14.32 -3.09 5.44
CA TRP A 50 12.96 -2.57 5.31
C TRP A 50 12.74 -2.04 3.89
N THR A 51 11.49 -1.97 3.45
CA THR A 51 11.16 -1.26 2.22
C THR A 51 11.33 0.24 2.46
N PRO A 52 12.27 0.94 1.78
CA PRO A 52 12.48 2.37 1.98
C PRO A 52 11.23 3.18 1.60
N VAL A 53 11.04 4.29 2.30
CA VAL A 53 9.96 5.24 1.97
C VAL A 53 10.32 6.02 0.71
N ILE A 54 9.37 6.14 -0.23
CA ILE A 54 9.53 6.94 -1.43
C ILE A 54 8.95 8.33 -1.18
N ASN A 55 9.76 9.36 -1.44
CA ASN A 55 9.25 10.71 -1.58
C ASN A 55 8.49 10.81 -2.91
N TYR A 56 7.18 10.78 -2.87
CA TYR A 56 6.32 10.79 -4.06
C TYR A 56 6.48 12.04 -4.94
N TRP A 57 6.92 13.17 -4.37
CA TRP A 57 7.13 14.42 -5.11
C TRP A 57 8.45 14.43 -5.89
N LYS A 58 9.49 13.78 -5.33
CA LYS A 58 10.81 13.71 -5.94
C LYS A 58 11.09 12.39 -6.66
N GLY A 59 10.35 11.34 -6.37
CA GLY A 59 10.55 10.00 -6.90
C GLY A 59 11.81 9.30 -6.38
N GLU A 60 12.33 9.77 -5.27
CA GLU A 60 13.56 9.28 -4.65
C GLU A 60 13.23 8.55 -3.34
N TYR A 61 14.00 7.52 -3.02
CA TYR A 61 13.94 6.92 -1.69
C TYR A 61 14.49 7.90 -0.66
N CYS A 62 13.83 8.00 0.48
CA CYS A 62 14.21 8.91 1.55
C CYS A 62 14.36 8.19 2.88
N ASN A 63 15.15 8.79 3.76
CA ASN A 63 15.24 8.37 5.15
C ASN A 63 13.88 8.54 5.83
N SER A 64 13.56 7.64 6.73
CA SER A 64 12.32 7.67 7.49
C SER A 64 12.57 7.39 8.97
N VAL A 65 11.77 8.00 9.82
CA VAL A 65 11.80 7.76 11.26
C VAL A 65 10.49 7.10 11.67
N TRP A 66 10.59 5.99 12.38
CA TRP A 66 9.46 5.18 12.79
C TRP A 66 9.39 5.09 14.31
N THR A 67 8.18 5.09 14.85
CA THR A 67 7.95 4.86 16.27
C THR A 67 7.38 3.47 16.47
N VAL A 68 8.09 2.65 17.26
CA VAL A 68 7.75 1.24 17.52
C VAL A 68 7.31 1.11 18.97
N PRO A 69 6.01 0.97 19.25
CA PRO A 69 5.55 0.54 20.55
C PRO A 69 5.75 -0.97 20.72
N VAL A 70 6.41 -1.37 21.79
CA VAL A 70 6.60 -2.78 22.16
C VAL A 70 5.84 -3.07 23.44
N LEU A 71 5.02 -4.10 23.41
CA LEU A 71 4.24 -4.55 24.53
C LEU A 71 4.84 -5.83 25.09
N PHE A 72 5.29 -5.80 26.35
CA PHE A 72 5.77 -6.97 27.06
C PHE A 72 4.62 -7.58 27.85
N LYS A 73 4.30 -8.85 27.56
CA LYS A 73 3.28 -9.61 28.28
C LYS A 73 3.93 -10.50 29.33
N ASN A 74 3.31 -10.62 30.46
CA ASN A 74 3.88 -11.36 31.61
C ASN A 74 3.54 -12.87 31.56
N ASP A 75 3.28 -13.44 30.38
CA ASP A 75 2.72 -14.78 30.26
C ASP A 75 3.74 -15.93 30.19
N SER A 76 5.03 -15.65 30.31
CA SER A 76 6.09 -16.64 30.61
C SER A 76 7.48 -16.05 30.43
N PRO A 77 8.45 -16.32 31.31
CA PRO A 77 9.80 -15.76 31.22
C PRO A 77 10.74 -16.45 30.22
N THR A 78 10.22 -17.29 29.32
CA THR A 78 11.05 -18.17 28.46
C THR A 78 10.79 -18.11 26.97
N THR A 79 9.86 -17.28 26.50
CA THR A 79 9.61 -17.18 25.04
C THR A 79 10.37 -15.96 24.48
N PRO A 80 11.30 -16.15 23.54
CA PRO A 80 11.92 -15.02 22.85
C PRO A 80 10.84 -14.23 22.12
N ILE A 81 10.92 -12.89 22.21
CA ILE A 81 10.01 -11.97 21.49
C ILE A 81 10.12 -12.29 20.00
N ASN A 82 9.02 -12.66 19.37
CA ASN A 82 8.96 -12.80 17.93
C ASN A 82 8.71 -11.40 17.32
N PRO A 83 9.70 -10.78 16.65
CA PRO A 83 9.55 -9.43 16.11
C PRO A 83 8.51 -9.32 15.02
N HIS A 84 8.01 -10.45 14.48
CA HIS A 84 7.01 -10.47 13.42
C HIS A 84 5.56 -10.53 13.91
N THR A 85 5.32 -10.87 15.19
CA THR A 85 3.97 -11.06 15.73
C THR A 85 3.59 -10.10 16.85
N ASP A 86 4.56 -9.51 17.57
CA ASP A 86 4.29 -8.77 18.79
C ASP A 86 4.59 -7.26 18.71
N VAL A 87 4.92 -6.76 17.50
CA VAL A 87 5.33 -5.36 17.31
C VAL A 87 4.35 -4.64 16.38
N SER A 88 3.65 -3.63 16.89
CA SER A 88 2.91 -2.67 16.07
C SER A 88 3.82 -1.48 15.75
N VAL A 89 4.16 -1.30 14.48
CA VAL A 89 5.01 -0.19 14.03
C VAL A 89 4.15 1.00 13.60
N ILE A 90 4.25 2.12 14.30
CA ILE A 90 3.67 3.40 13.89
C ILE A 90 4.81 4.26 13.36
N GLY A 91 4.84 4.48 12.05
CA GLY A 91 5.90 5.25 11.41
C GLY A 91 5.51 6.69 11.12
N TYR A 92 6.42 7.60 11.38
CA TYR A 92 6.38 8.97 10.84
C TYR A 92 7.54 9.10 9.85
N SER A 93 7.24 9.37 8.60
CA SER A 93 8.27 9.70 7.62
C SER A 93 8.64 11.17 7.76
N THR A 94 9.93 11.50 7.64
CA THR A 94 10.39 12.90 7.47
C THR A 94 9.97 13.48 6.12
N CYS A 95 9.37 12.69 5.25
CA CYS A 95 8.63 13.13 4.08
C CYS A 95 7.20 13.39 4.54
N ASP A 96 6.77 14.60 4.62
CA ASP A 96 5.52 15.26 5.07
C ASP A 96 4.18 14.49 5.11
N THR A 97 4.18 13.17 5.22
CA THR A 97 2.96 12.36 5.37
C THR A 97 3.17 11.17 6.30
N PRO A 98 2.41 11.05 7.39
CA PRO A 98 2.44 9.85 8.23
C PRO A 98 1.86 8.66 7.45
N VAL A 99 2.68 7.65 7.22
CA VAL A 99 2.23 6.37 6.65
C VAL A 99 2.09 5.38 7.80
N LEU A 100 0.86 5.12 8.21
CA LEU A 100 0.53 4.01 9.11
C LEU A 100 0.57 2.71 8.30
N MET A 101 1.65 1.95 8.40
CA MET A 101 1.64 0.55 7.97
C MET A 101 1.46 -0.34 9.19
N ARG A 102 0.30 -0.95 9.31
CA ARG A 102 0.09 -2.08 10.22
C ARG A 102 0.37 -3.35 9.42
N TYR A 103 1.46 -4.04 9.70
CA TYR A 103 1.82 -5.26 8.98
C TYR A 103 0.85 -6.44 9.22
N ASP A 104 0.03 -6.41 10.28
CA ASP A 104 -0.85 -7.51 10.69
C ASP A 104 -2.35 -7.14 10.73
N ALA A 105 -2.74 -5.96 10.30
CA ALA A 105 -4.15 -5.59 10.29
C ALA A 105 -4.85 -6.17 9.05
N THR A 106 -5.81 -7.03 9.25
CA THR A 106 -6.75 -7.47 8.23
C THR A 106 -7.98 -6.57 8.31
N LEU A 107 -8.42 -6.02 7.18
CA LEU A 107 -9.71 -5.36 7.09
C LEU A 107 -10.71 -6.28 6.42
N THR A 108 -11.89 -6.40 7.00
CA THR A 108 -12.98 -7.20 6.45
C THR A 108 -14.17 -6.30 6.12
N ALA A 109 -14.74 -6.49 4.95
CA ALA A 109 -15.94 -5.78 4.52
C ALA A 109 -17.17 -6.27 5.28
N HIS A 110 -17.97 -5.33 5.78
CA HIS A 110 -19.22 -5.60 6.49
C HIS A 110 -20.34 -4.74 5.88
N THR A 111 -21.54 -5.32 5.84
CA THR A 111 -22.76 -4.66 5.42
C THR A 111 -23.91 -5.01 6.35
N THR A 112 -24.91 -4.14 6.41
CA THR A 112 -26.18 -4.41 7.09
C THR A 112 -27.17 -5.16 6.20
N GLU A 113 -26.87 -5.28 4.89
CA GLU A 113 -27.68 -6.02 3.95
C GLU A 113 -27.47 -7.54 4.11
N PRO A 114 -28.45 -8.38 3.74
CA PRO A 114 -28.36 -9.84 3.89
C PRO A 114 -27.17 -10.47 3.17
N TYR A 115 -26.71 -9.85 2.10
CA TYR A 115 -25.62 -10.37 1.25
C TYR A 115 -24.69 -9.25 0.83
N LEU A 116 -23.40 -9.58 0.69
CA LEU A 116 -22.38 -8.68 0.15
C LEU A 116 -22.39 -8.76 -1.39
N GLU A 117 -23.13 -7.84 -2.02
CA GLU A 117 -23.31 -7.79 -3.47
C GLU A 117 -22.85 -6.44 -4.06
N VAL A 118 -22.76 -6.41 -5.40
CA VAL A 118 -22.44 -5.17 -6.12
C VAL A 118 -23.45 -4.07 -5.84
N GLY A 119 -22.95 -2.92 -5.39
CA GLY A 119 -23.78 -1.75 -5.09
C GLY A 119 -24.30 -1.69 -3.66
N VAL A 120 -24.06 -2.73 -2.87
CA VAL A 120 -24.39 -2.75 -1.43
C VAL A 120 -23.39 -1.85 -0.69
N PRO A 121 -23.84 -0.91 0.16
CA PRO A 121 -22.95 -0.13 0.99
C PRO A 121 -22.19 -1.01 1.98
N VAL A 122 -20.91 -0.76 2.14
CA VAL A 122 -20.05 -1.49 3.05
C VAL A 122 -19.23 -0.55 3.93
N CYS A 123 -18.82 -1.04 5.08
CA CYS A 123 -17.69 -0.50 5.84
C CYS A 123 -16.58 -1.56 5.88
N TYR A 124 -15.36 -1.16 6.27
CA TYR A 124 -14.32 -2.11 6.60
C TYR A 124 -13.99 -2.03 8.09
N LEU A 125 -14.04 -3.17 8.73
CA LEU A 125 -13.67 -3.33 10.14
C LEU A 125 -12.28 -3.96 10.24
N ASN A 126 -11.56 -3.60 11.31
CA ASN A 126 -10.36 -4.32 11.71
C ASN A 126 -10.72 -5.57 12.55
N GLU A 127 -9.71 -6.33 12.96
CA GLU A 127 -9.87 -7.52 13.80
C GLU A 127 -10.46 -7.24 15.20
N GLN A 128 -10.38 -6.00 15.67
CA GLN A 128 -10.96 -5.54 16.94
C GLN A 128 -12.42 -5.08 16.79
N GLY A 129 -12.95 -5.06 15.56
CA GLY A 129 -14.29 -4.58 15.26
C GLY A 129 -14.41 -3.06 15.09
N ASP A 130 -13.28 -2.34 15.09
CA ASP A 130 -13.29 -0.89 14.86
C ASP A 130 -13.54 -0.60 13.38
N THR A 131 -14.36 0.41 13.10
CA THR A 131 -14.62 0.87 11.74
C THR A 131 -13.43 1.70 11.23
N ILE A 132 -12.67 1.15 10.30
CA ILE A 132 -11.52 1.81 9.65
C ILE A 132 -11.95 2.59 8.42
N VAL A 133 -12.84 2.01 7.61
CA VAL A 133 -13.46 2.68 6.47
C VAL A 133 -14.94 2.86 6.77
N PRO A 134 -15.46 4.09 6.78
CA PRO A 134 -16.85 4.37 7.08
C PRO A 134 -17.82 3.68 6.12
N TYR A 135 -19.01 3.34 6.63
CA TYR A 135 -20.08 2.74 5.87
C TYR A 135 -20.51 3.62 4.70
N GLY A 136 -20.59 3.04 3.51
CA GLY A 136 -21.02 3.73 2.30
C GLY A 136 -20.00 4.70 1.70
N LYS A 137 -18.75 4.76 2.20
CA LYS A 137 -17.68 5.58 1.61
C LYS A 137 -17.43 5.22 0.14
N TYR A 138 -17.46 3.93 -0.18
CA TYR A 138 -17.27 3.41 -1.52
C TYR A 138 -18.57 2.82 -2.06
N ARG A 139 -18.75 2.94 -3.37
CA ARG A 139 -19.94 2.40 -4.05
C ARG A 139 -19.93 0.87 -4.09
N TYR A 140 -18.76 0.28 -4.18
CA TYR A 140 -18.58 -1.17 -4.28
C TYR A 140 -17.22 -1.60 -3.74
N CYS A 141 -17.24 -2.74 -3.10
CA CYS A 141 -16.08 -3.40 -2.53
C CYS A 141 -15.71 -4.59 -3.42
N GLN A 142 -14.63 -4.43 -4.21
CA GLN A 142 -14.09 -5.51 -5.07
C GLN A 142 -13.29 -6.52 -4.24
N THR A 143 -12.71 -6.08 -3.12
CA THR A 143 -11.93 -6.92 -2.20
C THR A 143 -12.62 -6.91 -0.84
N ASP A 144 -13.16 -8.04 -0.43
CA ASP A 144 -13.86 -8.21 0.85
C ASP A 144 -12.92 -8.33 2.05
N THR A 145 -11.74 -8.91 1.84
CA THR A 145 -10.71 -9.10 2.89
C THR A 145 -9.38 -8.52 2.45
N ILE A 146 -8.95 -7.44 3.11
CA ILE A 146 -7.74 -6.70 2.77
C ILE A 146 -6.64 -7.02 3.77
N LYS A 147 -5.62 -7.77 3.33
CA LYS A 147 -4.41 -8.05 4.12
C LYS A 147 -3.28 -7.07 3.84
N LYS A 148 -3.17 -6.59 2.61
CA LYS A 148 -2.17 -5.60 2.16
C LYS A 148 -2.84 -4.54 1.31
N LEU A 149 -3.36 -4.91 0.16
CA LEU A 149 -4.06 -4.05 -0.79
C LEU A 149 -5.47 -4.56 -1.02
N GLY A 150 -6.38 -3.63 -1.16
CA GLY A 150 -7.76 -3.86 -1.58
C GLY A 150 -8.17 -2.89 -2.66
N PHE A 151 -9.15 -3.32 -3.45
CA PHE A 151 -9.71 -2.52 -4.54
C PHE A 151 -11.16 -2.19 -4.25
N VAL A 152 -11.49 -0.92 -4.37
CA VAL A 152 -12.84 -0.39 -4.12
C VAL A 152 -13.22 0.57 -5.24
N TYR A 153 -14.50 0.76 -5.47
CA TYR A 153 -14.98 1.70 -6.47
C TYR A 153 -15.40 3.02 -5.80
N GLU A 154 -14.97 4.14 -6.39
CA GLU A 154 -15.41 5.44 -5.93
C GLU A 154 -16.93 5.61 -6.03
N HIS A 155 -17.48 6.46 -5.17
CA HIS A 155 -18.92 6.70 -5.12
C HIS A 155 -19.35 7.68 -6.22
N LYS A 156 -19.31 7.22 -7.50
CA LYS A 156 -19.80 7.94 -8.66
C LYS A 156 -20.83 7.12 -9.44
N PRO A 157 -21.89 7.74 -9.97
CA PRO A 157 -22.95 7.01 -10.66
C PRO A 157 -22.52 6.44 -12.01
N LYS A 158 -21.58 7.09 -12.71
CA LYS A 158 -21.04 6.66 -13.99
C LYS A 158 -19.50 6.76 -13.95
N ASP A 159 -18.84 5.91 -14.72
CA ASP A 159 -17.37 5.91 -14.89
C ASP A 159 -16.60 5.88 -13.57
N ALA A 160 -17.16 5.15 -12.59
CA ALA A 160 -16.51 4.98 -11.29
C ALA A 160 -15.12 4.38 -11.47
N ARG A 161 -14.12 5.08 -10.92
CA ARG A 161 -12.73 4.61 -10.94
C ARG A 161 -12.51 3.58 -9.83
N ILE A 162 -11.54 2.75 -10.03
CA ILE A 162 -11.10 1.79 -9.01
C ILE A 162 -10.00 2.47 -8.20
N ILE A 163 -10.17 2.46 -6.88
CA ILE A 163 -9.20 2.98 -5.91
C ILE A 163 -8.52 1.80 -5.26
N CYS A 164 -7.18 1.83 -5.19
CA CYS A 164 -6.42 0.94 -4.35
C CYS A 164 -6.34 1.52 -2.94
N ILE A 165 -6.71 0.74 -1.94
CA ILE A 165 -6.56 1.09 -0.53
C ILE A 165 -5.65 0.08 0.16
N ASN A 166 -4.94 0.51 1.20
CA ASN A 166 -4.15 -0.40 2.03
C ASN A 166 -4.97 -0.93 3.22
N ASN A 167 -4.38 -1.82 3.99
CA ASN A 167 -4.99 -2.39 5.20
C ASN A 167 -5.13 -1.41 6.39
N ALA A 168 -4.74 -0.15 6.23
CA ALA A 168 -5.08 0.95 7.13
C ALA A 168 -6.26 1.80 6.61
N GLY A 169 -6.91 1.39 5.51
CA GLY A 169 -8.00 2.11 4.87
C GLY A 169 -7.57 3.38 4.12
N LYS A 170 -6.25 3.56 3.91
CA LYS A 170 -5.71 4.71 3.17
C LYS A 170 -5.78 4.47 1.68
N GLU A 171 -6.30 5.45 0.95
CA GLU A 171 -6.28 5.47 -0.51
C GLU A 171 -4.86 5.73 -1.00
N LEU A 172 -4.41 4.94 -1.97
CA LEU A 172 -3.06 5.00 -2.51
C LEU A 172 -3.04 5.66 -3.90
N PHE A 173 -3.82 5.13 -4.84
CA PHE A 173 -3.91 5.59 -6.22
C PHE A 173 -5.12 4.98 -6.92
N TYR A 174 -5.45 5.50 -8.10
CA TYR A 174 -6.41 4.85 -8.98
C TYR A 174 -5.74 3.69 -9.73
N VAL A 175 -6.51 2.62 -9.90
CA VAL A 175 -6.06 1.43 -10.63
C VAL A 175 -6.60 1.49 -12.06
N PHE A 176 -5.76 1.10 -13.01
CA PHE A 176 -6.20 0.96 -14.39
C PHE A 176 -7.33 -0.08 -14.45
N LYS A 177 -8.44 0.30 -15.06
CA LYS A 177 -9.57 -0.61 -15.25
C LYS A 177 -9.33 -1.47 -16.47
N TYR A 178 -9.27 -2.78 -16.28
CA TYR A 178 -9.17 -3.75 -17.36
C TYR A 178 -10.42 -4.63 -17.35
N ASP A 179 -11.10 -4.70 -18.49
CA ASP A 179 -12.41 -5.33 -18.60
C ASP A 179 -13.39 -4.76 -17.54
N ASN A 180 -13.90 -5.57 -16.64
CA ASN A 180 -14.86 -5.16 -15.61
C ASN A 180 -14.24 -5.05 -14.20
N GLY A 181 -12.92 -5.09 -14.08
CA GLY A 181 -12.22 -5.10 -12.78
C GLY A 181 -10.91 -4.32 -12.76
N PRO A 182 -10.16 -4.46 -11.68
CA PRO A 182 -8.82 -3.90 -11.57
C PRO A 182 -7.86 -4.62 -12.52
N ASP A 183 -6.79 -3.94 -12.89
CA ASP A 183 -5.73 -4.51 -13.73
C ASP A 183 -5.07 -5.73 -13.06
N TYR A 184 -4.61 -6.68 -13.88
CA TYR A 184 -3.92 -7.86 -13.39
C TYR A 184 -2.46 -7.57 -13.08
N ILE A 185 -1.96 -8.18 -12.01
CA ILE A 185 -0.53 -8.14 -11.69
C ILE A 185 0.21 -9.04 -12.68
N GLN A 186 1.05 -8.45 -13.53
CA GLN A 186 1.91 -9.15 -14.47
C GLN A 186 3.37 -8.84 -14.17
N GLU A 187 4.16 -9.88 -14.00
CA GLU A 187 5.58 -9.78 -13.62
C GLU A 187 5.85 -8.93 -12.37
N GLY A 188 4.89 -8.94 -11.41
CA GLY A 188 4.96 -8.22 -10.15
C GLY A 188 4.47 -6.78 -10.20
N LEU A 189 4.04 -6.28 -11.35
CA LEU A 189 3.55 -4.91 -11.56
C LEU A 189 2.13 -4.90 -12.13
N PHE A 190 1.36 -3.86 -11.81
CA PHE A 190 0.06 -3.57 -12.42
C PHE A 190 -0.04 -2.09 -12.75
N ARG A 191 -0.90 -1.75 -13.71
CA ARG A 191 -1.07 -0.37 -14.16
C ARG A 191 -1.91 0.42 -13.17
N ILE A 192 -1.47 1.64 -12.91
CA ILE A 192 -2.15 2.63 -12.09
C ILE A 192 -2.41 3.90 -12.91
N MET A 193 -3.28 4.77 -12.40
CA MET A 193 -3.63 6.00 -13.09
C MET A 193 -3.58 7.19 -12.12
N ASN A 194 -3.31 8.38 -12.66
CA ASN A 194 -3.53 9.63 -11.95
C ASN A 194 -4.89 10.25 -12.36
N GLU A 195 -5.18 11.42 -11.81
CA GLU A 195 -6.44 12.16 -12.10
C GLU A 195 -6.54 12.59 -13.56
N ASP A 196 -5.42 12.85 -14.22
CA ASP A 196 -5.36 13.24 -15.64
C ASP A 196 -5.53 12.03 -16.59
N GLY A 197 -5.67 10.83 -16.05
CA GLY A 197 -5.79 9.59 -16.82
C GLY A 197 -4.47 9.10 -17.41
N LEU A 198 -3.34 9.60 -16.93
CA LEU A 198 -2.03 9.06 -17.30
C LEU A 198 -1.75 7.76 -16.56
N VAL A 199 -1.07 6.85 -17.24
CA VAL A 199 -0.77 5.50 -16.75
C VAL A 199 0.63 5.43 -16.17
N GLY A 200 0.78 4.79 -15.03
CA GLY A 200 2.02 4.38 -14.39
C GLY A 200 1.94 2.93 -13.95
N PHE A 201 2.85 2.51 -13.08
CA PHE A 201 2.89 1.14 -12.57
C PHE A 201 3.17 1.10 -11.07
N ALA A 202 2.49 0.23 -10.37
CA ALA A 202 2.73 -0.09 -8.96
C ALA A 202 3.01 -1.58 -8.78
N ASP A 203 3.65 -1.93 -7.67
CA ASP A 203 3.89 -3.32 -7.27
C ASP A 203 2.76 -3.88 -6.40
N SER A 204 2.82 -5.17 -6.10
CA SER A 204 1.85 -5.88 -5.26
C SER A 204 1.86 -5.45 -3.78
N LEU A 205 2.79 -4.59 -3.38
CA LEU A 205 2.85 -4.00 -2.04
C LEU A 205 2.21 -2.60 -2.00
N GLY A 206 1.85 -2.03 -3.17
CA GLY A 206 1.27 -0.70 -3.30
C GLY A 206 2.31 0.41 -3.46
N ASN A 207 3.57 0.07 -3.75
CA ASN A 207 4.58 1.07 -4.06
C ASN A 207 4.44 1.49 -5.53
N VAL A 208 4.45 2.78 -5.80
CA VAL A 208 4.50 3.32 -7.16
C VAL A 208 5.91 3.14 -7.70
N VAL A 209 6.10 2.19 -8.62
CA VAL A 209 7.39 1.88 -9.24
C VAL A 209 7.68 2.83 -10.40
N ILE A 210 6.66 3.11 -11.21
CA ILE A 210 6.76 4.07 -12.31
C ILE A 210 5.59 5.05 -12.18
N LYS A 211 5.91 6.33 -12.00
CA LYS A 211 4.89 7.38 -11.87
C LYS A 211 4.00 7.42 -13.10
N PRO A 212 2.70 7.73 -12.93
CA PRO A 212 1.79 7.97 -14.05
C PRO A 212 2.31 9.09 -14.94
N GLN A 213 2.64 8.75 -16.18
CA GLN A 213 3.20 9.67 -17.18
C GLN A 213 2.89 9.28 -18.62
N PHE A 214 2.41 8.06 -18.83
CA PHE A 214 2.12 7.55 -20.16
C PHE A 214 0.66 7.78 -20.54
N LYS A 215 0.41 8.17 -21.78
CA LYS A 215 -0.97 8.27 -22.30
C LYS A 215 -1.62 6.90 -22.41
N PHE A 216 -0.84 5.91 -22.87
CA PHE A 216 -1.23 4.50 -22.89
C PHE A 216 -0.05 3.63 -22.47
N ALA A 217 -0.34 2.51 -21.81
CA ALA A 217 0.63 1.49 -21.44
C ALA A 217 -0.01 0.10 -21.54
N TYR A 218 0.76 -0.86 -22.03
CA TYR A 218 0.44 -2.27 -21.93
C TYR A 218 1.08 -2.84 -20.66
N PRO A 219 0.59 -3.98 -20.14
CA PRO A 219 1.25 -4.67 -19.04
C PRO A 219 2.69 -5.04 -19.35
N PHE A 220 3.46 -5.35 -18.30
CA PHE A 220 4.81 -5.89 -18.47
C PHE A 220 4.74 -7.31 -19.00
N GLU A 221 5.56 -7.61 -20.01
CA GLU A 221 5.72 -8.91 -20.61
C GLU A 221 7.19 -9.08 -21.03
N HIS A 222 7.81 -10.19 -20.62
CA HIS A 222 9.24 -10.45 -20.85
C HIS A 222 10.17 -9.31 -20.43
N GLY A 223 9.90 -8.74 -19.22
CA GLY A 223 10.70 -7.68 -18.62
C GLY A 223 10.53 -6.28 -19.20
N LYS A 224 9.60 -6.09 -20.13
CA LYS A 224 9.34 -4.80 -20.80
C LYS A 224 7.85 -4.51 -20.92
N ALA A 225 7.51 -3.21 -20.93
CA ALA A 225 6.16 -2.75 -21.23
C ALA A 225 6.18 -1.81 -22.44
N LYS A 226 5.15 -1.93 -23.29
CA LYS A 226 4.95 -1.03 -24.42
C LYS A 226 4.15 0.19 -23.98
N VAL A 227 4.68 1.40 -24.18
CA VAL A 227 4.09 2.65 -23.68
C VAL A 227 4.11 3.74 -24.76
N THR A 228 3.29 4.75 -24.55
CA THR A 228 3.32 5.97 -25.37
C THR A 228 2.96 7.19 -24.54
N PHE A 229 3.52 8.36 -24.91
CA PHE A 229 3.24 9.65 -24.28
C PHE A 229 2.12 10.42 -24.99
N SER A 230 1.67 9.97 -26.16
CA SER A 230 0.67 10.66 -26.98
C SER A 230 -0.37 9.71 -27.52
N GLY A 231 -1.37 10.23 -28.21
CA GLY A 231 -2.41 9.45 -28.88
C GLY A 231 -3.81 9.63 -28.30
N GLU A 232 -4.77 9.10 -28.99
CA GLU A 232 -6.19 9.18 -28.66
C GLU A 232 -6.85 7.80 -28.74
N ASN A 233 -7.86 7.57 -27.90
CA ASN A 233 -8.81 6.47 -28.10
C ASN A 233 -9.83 6.90 -29.14
N LYS A 234 -9.96 6.16 -30.22
CA LYS A 234 -11.00 6.38 -31.22
C LYS A 234 -11.96 5.21 -31.27
N VAL A 235 -13.23 5.52 -31.32
CA VAL A 235 -14.29 4.52 -31.50
C VAL A 235 -14.17 3.94 -32.89
N ILE A 236 -14.26 2.62 -33.02
CA ILE A 236 -14.36 1.98 -34.33
C ILE A 236 -15.73 2.30 -34.91
N PRO A 237 -15.81 2.85 -36.14
CA PRO A 237 -17.09 3.08 -36.80
C PRO A 237 -17.97 1.83 -36.76
N ASP A 238 -19.27 2.01 -36.61
CA ASP A 238 -20.28 0.95 -36.57
C ASP A 238 -20.22 -0.03 -35.39
N SER A 239 -19.35 0.20 -34.42
CA SER A 239 -19.25 -0.62 -33.18
C SER A 239 -20.24 -0.21 -32.09
N LYS A 240 -21.16 0.76 -32.36
CA LYS A 240 -22.06 1.35 -31.37
C LYS A 240 -21.38 1.89 -30.11
N GLY A 241 -20.08 2.26 -30.22
CA GLY A 241 -19.27 2.72 -29.10
C GLY A 241 -18.61 1.63 -28.29
N GLU A 242 -18.79 0.34 -28.63
CA GLU A 242 -18.25 -0.77 -27.86
C GLU A 242 -16.77 -1.06 -28.12
N LYS A 243 -16.28 -0.75 -29.33
CA LYS A 243 -14.91 -1.03 -29.74
C LYS A 243 -14.11 0.25 -29.96
N HIS A 244 -12.90 0.24 -29.43
CA HIS A 244 -11.96 1.37 -29.52
C HIS A 244 -10.60 0.92 -30.05
N TYR A 245 -9.93 1.81 -30.77
CA TYR A 245 -8.53 1.63 -31.11
C TYR A 245 -7.70 2.83 -30.68
N ARG A 246 -6.42 2.60 -30.43
CA ARG A 246 -5.49 3.65 -30.05
C ARG A 246 -4.82 4.22 -31.31
N ASN A 247 -5.15 5.46 -31.63
CA ASN A 247 -4.53 6.16 -32.74
C ASN A 247 -3.23 6.80 -32.27
N ASN A 248 -2.11 6.10 -32.50
CA ASN A 248 -0.78 6.56 -32.10
C ASN A 248 0.29 5.95 -33.00
N SER A 249 1.31 6.72 -33.35
CA SER A 249 2.46 6.31 -34.15
C SER A 249 3.73 6.03 -33.32
N ASP A 250 3.84 6.60 -32.12
CA ASP A 250 5.07 6.59 -31.34
C ASP A 250 4.93 5.71 -30.11
N TRP A 251 5.39 4.48 -30.25
CA TRP A 251 5.45 3.51 -29.19
C TRP A 251 6.90 3.25 -28.77
N TYR A 252 7.10 3.14 -27.46
CA TYR A 252 8.38 2.86 -26.84
C TYR A 252 8.27 1.62 -25.99
N TYR A 253 9.38 0.92 -25.77
CA TYR A 253 9.50 -0.11 -24.76
C TYR A 253 10.27 0.43 -23.57
N ILE A 254 9.78 0.16 -22.38
CA ILE A 254 10.45 0.51 -21.12
C ILE A 254 10.77 -0.75 -20.33
N ASN A 255 11.82 -0.69 -19.51
CA ASN A 255 12.12 -1.69 -18.50
C ASN A 255 11.33 -1.41 -17.20
N LYS A 256 11.44 -2.31 -16.21
CA LYS A 256 10.74 -2.19 -14.92
C LYS A 256 11.12 -0.96 -14.08
N ASN A 257 12.22 -0.27 -14.43
CA ASN A 257 12.61 1.01 -13.82
C ASN A 257 12.08 2.22 -14.59
N GLY A 258 11.24 2.01 -15.60
CA GLY A 258 10.67 3.08 -16.43
C GLY A 258 11.62 3.66 -17.49
N LYS A 259 12.82 3.08 -17.67
CA LYS A 259 13.79 3.53 -18.67
C LYS A 259 13.42 3.00 -20.05
N ILE A 260 13.38 3.91 -21.06
CA ILE A 260 13.19 3.53 -22.47
C ILE A 260 14.37 2.67 -22.91
N ILE A 261 14.08 1.51 -23.50
CA ILE A 261 15.06 0.55 -24.00
C ILE A 261 15.02 0.41 -25.52
N ASN A 262 13.85 0.67 -26.12
CA ASN A 262 13.67 0.64 -27.59
C ASN A 262 12.52 1.55 -28.02
N LYS A 263 12.54 1.99 -29.29
CA LYS A 263 11.42 2.63 -29.98
C LYS A 263 10.71 1.65 -30.89
#